data_d7424b187acbd890fc290084c6f9153d
#
_entry.id   d7424b187acbd890fc290084c6f9153d
#
_cell.length_a   1.000
_cell.length_b   1.000
_cell.length_c   1.000
_cell.angle_alpha   90.00
_cell.angle_beta   90.00
_cell.angle_gamma   90.00
#
_symmetry.space_group_name_H-M   'P 1'
#
loop_
_entity.id
_entity.type
_entity.pdbx_description
1 polymer ?
#
loop_
_entity_poly.entity_id
_entity_poly.type
_entity_poly.pdbx_seq_one_letter_code
_entity_poly.pdbx_strand_id
1 'polypeptide(L)' 'MELKEQIRAALVKLLKVKPEELKDDVKLYDGIGVDSTEMVETVIGLEKEFGVDLNPREITKFSTLNDIEKVIQSKITK' A
#
# COMPACT_ATOMS: atom_id res chain seq x y z
N MET A 1 10.38 -7.32 -11.56
CA MET A 1 10.08 -7.23 -10.12
C MET A 1 8.62 -7.61 -9.86
N GLU A 2 8.39 -8.45 -8.89
CA GLU A 2 7.03 -8.86 -8.56
C GLU A 2 6.20 -7.67 -8.08
N LEU A 3 4.89 -7.73 -8.32
CA LEU A 3 3.99 -6.66 -7.93
C LEU A 3 4.09 -6.33 -6.44
N LYS A 4 4.12 -7.35 -5.60
CA LYS A 4 4.22 -7.13 -4.15
C LYS A 4 5.47 -6.33 -3.79
N GLU A 5 6.59 -6.63 -4.42
CA GLU A 5 7.84 -5.92 -4.16
C GLU A 5 7.80 -4.49 -4.70
N GLN A 6 7.10 -4.27 -5.81
CA GLN A 6 6.90 -2.92 -6.33
C GLN A 6 6.06 -2.10 -5.37
N ILE A 7 5.02 -2.71 -4.79
CA ILE A 7 4.17 -2.03 -3.81
C ILE A 7 4.97 -1.73 -2.55
N ARG A 8 5.76 -2.69 -2.07
CA ARG A 8 6.60 -2.48 -0.90
C ARG A 8 7.55 -1.31 -1.12
N ALA A 9 8.20 -1.27 -2.29
CA ALA A 9 9.13 -0.19 -2.61
C ALA A 9 8.43 1.17 -2.64
N ALA A 10 7.21 1.21 -3.19
CA ALA A 10 6.43 2.44 -3.23
C ALA A 10 6.08 2.91 -1.83
N LEU A 11 5.66 1.98 -0.96
CA LEU A 11 5.30 2.32 0.42
C LEU A 11 6.51 2.79 1.21
N VAL A 12 7.67 2.18 1.00
CA VAL A 12 8.92 2.62 1.63
C VAL A 12 9.18 4.08 1.29
N LYS A 13 9.01 4.43 0.03
CA LYS A 13 9.24 5.81 -0.42
C LYS A 13 8.18 6.77 0.10
N LEU A 14 6.91 6.38 0.05
CA LEU A 14 5.81 7.25 0.44
C LEU A 14 5.72 7.45 1.94
N LEU A 15 5.97 6.41 2.71
CA LEU A 15 5.85 6.45 4.17
C LEU A 15 7.19 6.66 4.88
N LYS A 16 8.29 6.62 4.14
CA LYS A 16 9.64 6.81 4.68
C LYS A 16 9.95 5.79 5.77
N VAL A 17 9.64 4.55 5.49
CA VAL A 17 9.91 3.43 6.41
C VAL A 17 10.87 2.46 5.73
N LYS A 18 11.40 1.52 6.50
CA LYS A 18 12.30 0.50 5.97
C LYS A 18 11.51 -0.68 5.42
N PRO A 19 12.01 -1.36 4.38
CA PRO A 19 11.29 -2.51 3.82
C PRO A 19 10.98 -3.60 4.85
N GLU A 20 11.88 -3.84 5.79
CA GLU A 20 11.68 -4.88 6.80
C GLU A 20 10.58 -4.53 7.79
N GLU A 21 10.14 -3.28 7.84
CA GLU A 21 9.02 -2.89 8.69
C GLU A 21 7.68 -3.22 8.05
N LEU A 22 7.67 -3.50 6.75
CA LEU A 22 6.45 -3.80 6.01
C LEU A 22 6.30 -5.31 5.86
N LYS A 23 5.67 -5.93 6.83
CA LYS A 23 5.40 -7.38 6.80
C LYS A 23 4.20 -7.66 5.92
N ASP A 24 4.22 -8.80 5.23
CA ASP A 24 3.18 -9.15 4.26
C ASP A 24 1.79 -9.29 4.88
N ASP A 25 1.73 -9.80 6.10
CA ASP A 25 0.46 -10.14 6.75
C ASP A 25 0.16 -9.32 8.00
N VAL A 26 0.87 -8.22 8.21
CA VAL A 26 0.65 -7.34 9.35
C VAL A 26 -0.01 -6.06 8.86
N LYS A 27 -1.08 -5.64 9.52
CA LYS A 27 -1.77 -4.40 9.15
C LYS A 27 -0.81 -3.22 9.25
N LEU A 28 -0.94 -2.27 8.33
CA LEU A 28 -0.04 -1.12 8.32
C LEU A 28 -0.08 -0.35 9.65
N TYR A 29 -1.27 -0.22 10.22
CA TYR A 29 -1.42 0.44 11.51
C TYR A 29 -0.60 -0.26 12.60
N ASP A 30 -0.65 -1.59 12.64
CA ASP A 30 0.06 -2.37 13.66
C ASP A 30 1.57 -2.41 13.41
N GLY A 31 1.97 -2.44 12.14
CA GLY A 31 3.38 -2.58 11.79
C GLY A 31 4.17 -1.29 11.86
N ILE A 32 3.60 -0.21 11.35
CA ILE A 32 4.33 1.07 11.24
C ILE A 32 3.56 2.26 11.82
N GLY A 33 2.40 2.02 12.41
CA GLY A 33 1.65 3.07 13.09
C GLY A 33 1.13 4.17 12.19
N VAL A 34 0.82 3.84 10.93
CA VAL A 34 0.31 4.81 9.98
C VAL A 34 -1.08 5.31 10.41
N ASP A 35 -1.32 6.62 10.27
CA ASP A 35 -2.64 7.17 10.61
C ASP A 35 -3.50 7.34 9.34
N SER A 36 -4.74 7.77 9.55
CA SER A 36 -5.70 7.91 8.46
C SER A 36 -5.29 8.95 7.43
N THR A 37 -4.70 10.06 7.89
CA THR A 37 -4.25 11.12 6.99
C THR A 37 -3.11 10.62 6.10
N GLU A 38 -2.16 9.91 6.71
CA GLU A 38 -1.06 9.34 5.95
C GLU A 38 -1.56 8.30 4.94
N MET A 39 -2.60 7.55 5.30
CA MET A 39 -3.16 6.57 4.36
C MET A 39 -3.81 7.21 3.16
N VAL A 40 -4.51 8.34 3.34
CA VAL A 40 -5.09 9.05 2.21
C VAL A 40 -4.00 9.46 1.23
N GLU A 41 -2.92 10.04 1.75
CA GLU A 41 -1.79 10.44 0.92
C GLU A 41 -1.11 9.24 0.26
N THR A 42 -1.02 8.14 0.99
CA THR A 42 -0.42 6.92 0.47
C THR A 42 -1.26 6.34 -0.68
N VAL A 43 -2.58 6.34 -0.53
CA VAL A 43 -3.46 5.86 -1.60
C VAL A 43 -3.28 6.69 -2.86
N ILE A 44 -3.23 8.02 -2.71
CA ILE A 44 -3.00 8.92 -3.85
C ILE A 44 -1.65 8.61 -4.51
N GLY A 45 -0.62 8.39 -3.70
CA GLY A 45 0.70 8.06 -4.22
C GLY A 45 0.71 6.74 -4.98
N LEU A 46 0.00 5.74 -4.47
CA LEU A 46 -0.11 4.45 -5.14
C LEU A 46 -0.87 4.56 -6.46
N GLU A 47 -1.92 5.39 -6.50
CA GLU A 47 -2.63 5.65 -7.74
C GLU A 47 -1.69 6.17 -8.82
N LYS A 48 -0.84 7.14 -8.46
CA LYS A 48 0.11 7.71 -9.40
C LYS A 48 1.19 6.72 -9.79
N GLU A 49 1.66 5.94 -8.83
CA GLU A 49 2.76 4.99 -9.07
C GLU A 49 2.33 3.87 -10.03
N PHE A 50 1.11 3.36 -9.86
CA PHE A 50 0.64 2.22 -10.64
C PHE A 50 -0.35 2.59 -11.75
N GLY A 51 -0.74 3.85 -11.83
CA GLY A 51 -1.65 4.30 -12.88
C GLY A 51 -3.03 3.69 -12.81
N VAL A 52 -3.54 3.48 -11.60
CA VAL A 52 -4.86 2.88 -11.39
C VAL A 52 -5.69 3.77 -10.48
N ASP A 53 -7.01 3.63 -10.55
CA ASP A 53 -7.93 4.34 -9.66
C ASP A 53 -8.09 3.53 -8.38
N LEU A 54 -7.79 4.15 -7.25
CA LEU A 54 -7.93 3.50 -5.95
C LEU A 54 -8.87 4.31 -5.07
N ASN A 55 -9.76 3.60 -4.38
CA ASN A 55 -10.69 4.20 -3.46
C ASN A 55 -10.09 4.10 -2.05
N PRO A 56 -10.12 5.19 -1.26
CA PRO A 56 -9.60 5.13 0.12
C PRO A 56 -10.29 4.09 0.99
N ARG A 57 -11.48 3.61 0.57
CA ARG A 57 -12.17 2.55 1.29
C ARG A 57 -11.62 1.16 0.99
N GLU A 58 -10.94 1.01 -0.15
CA GLU A 58 -10.36 -0.28 -0.54
C GLU A 58 -9.03 -0.54 0.14
N ILE A 59 -8.28 0.51 0.44
CA ILE A 59 -6.98 0.42 1.09
C ILE A 59 -6.99 1.36 2.29
N THR A 60 -6.90 0.79 3.47
CA THR A 60 -6.95 1.55 4.73
C THR A 60 -5.75 1.21 5.59
N LYS A 61 -5.63 1.89 6.73
CA LYS A 61 -4.55 1.60 7.67
C LYS A 61 -4.65 0.19 8.27
N PHE A 62 -5.80 -0.45 8.12
CA PHE A 62 -5.99 -1.82 8.58
C PHE A 62 -5.70 -2.85 7.49
N SER A 63 -5.29 -2.41 6.30
CA SER A 63 -4.91 -3.32 5.22
C SER A 63 -3.50 -3.85 5.46
N THR A 64 -3.28 -5.09 5.03
CA THR A 64 -1.94 -5.67 5.00
C THR A 64 -1.34 -5.44 3.61
N LEU A 65 -0.05 -5.74 3.47
CA LEU A 65 0.58 -5.67 2.15
C LEU A 65 -0.10 -6.62 1.17
N ASN A 66 -0.47 -7.81 1.67
CA ASN A 66 -1.20 -8.78 0.84
C ASN A 66 -2.53 -8.22 0.36
N ASP A 67 -3.26 -7.51 1.23
CA ASP A 67 -4.53 -6.90 0.87
C ASP A 67 -4.35 -5.84 -0.22
N ILE A 68 -3.34 -5.01 -0.07
CA ILE A 68 -3.03 -3.96 -1.05
C ILE A 68 -2.68 -4.58 -2.39
N GLU A 69 -1.90 -5.64 -2.38
CA GLU A 69 -1.53 -6.34 -3.60
C GLU A 69 -2.77 -6.86 -4.33
N LYS A 70 -3.71 -7.45 -3.60
CA LYS A 70 -4.95 -7.96 -4.20
C LYS A 70 -5.74 -6.85 -4.87
N VAL A 71 -5.87 -5.72 -4.20
CA VAL A 71 -6.63 -4.59 -4.75
C VAL A 71 -5.97 -4.07 -6.03
N ILE A 72 -4.67 -3.82 -5.98
CA ILE A 72 -3.97 -3.28 -7.15
C ILE A 72 -3.94 -4.30 -8.28
N GLN A 73 -3.72 -5.58 -7.95
CA GLN A 73 -3.73 -6.64 -8.95
C GLN A 73 -5.06 -6.67 -9.71
N SER A 74 -6.17 -6.53 -9.00
CA SER A 74 -7.50 -6.55 -9.63
C SER A 74 -7.70 -5.36 -10.57
N LYS A 75 -7.06 -4.24 -10.29
CA LYS A 75 -7.17 -3.05 -11.15
C LYS A 75 -6.30 -3.18 -12.40
N ILE A 76 -5.15 -3.83 -12.28
CA ILE A 76 -4.21 -3.97 -13.38
C ILE A 76 -4.69 -5.02 -14.39
N THR A 77 -5.28 -6.10 -13.92
CA THR A 77 -5.62 -7.25 -14.75
C THR A 77 -6.99 -7.17 -15.42
N LYS A 78 -7.63 -6.06 -15.36
CA LYS A 78 -8.92 -5.89 -16.04
C LYS A 78 -8.82 -6.13 -17.53
#